data_535a8068a8ee8a56f2635b1060c07212
#
_entry.id   535a8068a8ee8a56f2635b1060c07212
#
_cell.length_a   1.000
_cell.length_b   1.000
_cell.length_c   1.000
_cell.angle_alpha   90.00
_cell.angle_beta   90.00
_cell.angle_gamma   90.00
#
_symmetry.space_group_name_H-M   'P 1'
#
loop_
_entity.id
_entity.type
_entity.pdbx_description
1 polymer ?
#
loop_
_entity_poly.entity_id
_entity_poly.type
_entity_poly.pdbx_seq_one_letter_code
_entity_poly.pdbx_strand_id
1 'polypeptide(L)'
;RAWVNNGGDIALHLAPGQSVTVGVYADIAALNAAQLRNGLVLDGQIRIDSAMPVRGVATSGWRGRSQSLGIANSVTVLARTAAQADAAATIVANAVNVADARIVRRPARQVRDDSDLGAIPVTVDVPALSEESVRRALHQGLQKAQELQSSGLLWFALLACQGQFVATSAPQALTGAELLRGVVVESEVGSVFA
;
A
#
# COMPACT_ATOMS: atom_id res chain seq x y z
N ARG A 1 -16.78 -1.70 17.06
CA ARG A 1 -15.84 -1.91 15.94
C ARG A 1 -14.99 -3.14 16.19
N ALA A 2 -14.67 -3.86 15.13
CA ALA A 2 -13.73 -4.98 15.17
C ALA A 2 -12.89 -4.96 13.88
N TRP A 3 -11.69 -5.51 13.95
CA TRP A 3 -10.84 -5.73 12.78
C TRP A 3 -10.03 -6.99 12.94
N VAL A 4 -9.62 -7.56 11.81
CA VAL A 4 -8.65 -8.64 11.72
C VAL A 4 -7.53 -8.16 10.81
N ASN A 5 -6.29 -8.27 11.26
CA ASN A 5 -5.10 -7.97 10.47
C ASN A 5 -4.32 -9.26 10.22
N ASN A 6 -4.14 -9.63 8.97
CA ASN A 6 -3.37 -10.78 8.54
C ASN A 6 -2.17 -10.30 7.68
N GLY A 7 -1.08 -9.95 8.35
CA GLY A 7 0.15 -9.57 7.66
C GLY A 7 0.10 -8.27 6.87
N GLY A 8 -0.84 -7.37 7.18
CA GLY A 8 -1.05 -6.09 6.49
C GLY A 8 -2.41 -6.00 5.78
N ASP A 9 -3.07 -7.14 5.55
CA ASP A 9 -4.42 -7.19 5.01
C ASP A 9 -5.43 -7.10 6.14
N ILE A 10 -6.23 -6.03 6.14
CA ILE A 10 -7.12 -5.68 7.23
C ILE A 10 -8.57 -5.83 6.79
N ALA A 11 -9.32 -6.67 7.49
CA ALA A 11 -10.77 -6.72 7.39
C ALA A 11 -11.39 -5.91 8.53
N LEU A 12 -12.39 -5.07 8.21
CA LEU A 12 -13.01 -4.14 9.13
C LEU A 12 -14.49 -4.45 9.34
N HIS A 13 -14.96 -4.34 10.57
CA HIS A 13 -16.39 -4.26 10.91
C HIS A 13 -16.65 -2.97 11.69
N LEU A 14 -17.50 -2.10 11.13
CA LEU A 14 -17.88 -0.81 11.72
C LEU A 14 -19.40 -0.76 11.86
N ALA A 15 -19.89 -0.70 13.10
CA ALA A 15 -21.28 -0.41 13.37
C ALA A 15 -21.62 1.06 13.06
N PRO A 16 -22.89 1.41 12.86
CA PRO A 16 -23.31 2.79 12.61
C PRO A 16 -22.68 3.80 13.57
N GLY A 17 -22.16 4.90 13.03
CA GLY A 17 -21.51 5.96 13.80
C GLY A 17 -20.06 5.66 14.21
N GLN A 18 -19.52 4.47 13.95
CA GLN A 18 -18.14 4.12 14.26
C GLN A 18 -17.17 4.48 13.14
N SER A 19 -15.93 4.72 13.52
CA SER A 19 -14.82 4.95 12.60
C SER A 19 -13.54 4.29 13.10
N VAL A 20 -12.58 4.11 12.18
CA VAL A 20 -11.21 3.66 12.44
C VAL A 20 -10.25 4.55 11.63
N THR A 21 -9.09 4.84 12.18
CA THR A 21 -8.00 5.50 11.47
C THR A 21 -6.93 4.48 11.15
N VAL A 22 -6.56 4.39 9.88
CA VAL A 22 -5.49 3.52 9.36
C VAL A 22 -4.30 4.40 9.04
N GLY A 23 -3.16 4.13 9.68
CA GLY A 23 -1.88 4.75 9.34
C GLY A 23 -1.28 4.10 8.11
N VAL A 24 -0.73 4.89 7.20
CA VAL A 24 0.00 4.43 6.01
C VAL A 24 1.48 4.72 6.19
N TYR A 25 2.31 3.72 5.97
CA TYR A 25 3.75 3.83 5.96
C TYR A 25 4.32 3.21 4.68
N ALA A 26 4.99 4.02 3.88
CA ALA A 26 5.40 3.61 2.54
C ALA A 26 6.68 2.76 2.50
N ASP A 27 7.55 2.90 3.47
CA ASP A 27 8.85 2.20 3.47
C ASP A 27 9.19 1.57 4.83
N ILE A 28 8.54 0.44 5.13
CA ILE A 28 8.78 -0.31 6.38
C ILE A 28 10.26 -0.71 6.52
N ALA A 29 10.97 -0.91 5.42
CA ALA A 29 12.40 -1.26 5.46
C ALA A 29 13.30 -0.09 5.89
N ALA A 30 12.81 1.15 5.80
CA ALA A 30 13.50 2.33 6.28
C ALA A 30 13.29 2.62 7.77
N LEU A 31 12.41 1.86 8.45
CA LEU A 31 12.18 1.99 9.88
C LEU A 31 13.46 1.63 10.67
N ASN A 32 13.91 2.56 11.46
CA ASN A 32 15.02 2.34 12.39
C ASN A 32 14.53 2.30 13.85
N ALA A 33 15.36 1.75 14.73
CA ALA A 33 15.03 1.62 16.15
C ALA A 33 14.79 2.96 16.88
N ALA A 34 15.31 4.07 16.35
CA ALA A 34 15.07 5.40 16.91
C ALA A 34 13.67 5.91 16.55
N GLN A 35 13.23 5.70 15.33
CA GLN A 35 11.86 6.04 14.91
C GLN A 35 10.80 5.22 15.66
N LEU A 36 11.09 3.94 15.94
CA LEU A 36 10.20 3.10 16.74
C LEU A 36 10.09 3.58 18.21
N ARG A 37 11.16 4.18 18.76
CA ARG A 37 11.18 4.69 20.16
C ARG A 37 10.60 6.10 20.28
N ASN A 38 10.79 6.94 19.26
CA ASN A 38 10.42 8.37 19.29
C ASN A 38 9.05 8.67 18.67
N GLY A 39 8.28 7.65 18.37
CA GLY A 39 7.02 7.75 17.65
C GLY A 39 7.19 7.53 16.12
N LEU A 40 6.29 6.76 15.54
CA LEU A 40 6.28 6.47 14.11
C LEU A 40 5.74 7.69 13.36
N VAL A 41 6.57 8.29 12.50
CA VAL A 41 6.10 9.29 11.54
C VAL A 41 5.44 8.56 10.38
N LEU A 42 4.13 8.67 10.25
CA LEU A 42 3.36 8.07 9.16
C LEU A 42 3.42 8.96 7.92
N ASP A 43 3.46 8.35 6.75
CA ASP A 43 3.36 9.05 5.47
C ASP A 43 1.94 9.58 5.21
N GLY A 44 0.96 9.04 5.90
CA GLY A 44 -0.43 9.49 5.84
C GLY A 44 -1.33 8.75 6.81
N GLN A 45 -2.53 9.28 7.00
CA GLN A 45 -3.60 8.64 7.76
C GLN A 45 -4.90 8.68 6.95
N ILE A 46 -5.66 7.61 6.99
CA ILE A 46 -6.94 7.51 6.34
C ILE A 46 -7.99 7.15 7.40
N ARG A 47 -8.96 8.04 7.62
CA ARG A 47 -10.10 7.76 8.47
C ARG A 47 -11.18 7.07 7.64
N ILE A 48 -11.62 5.92 8.11
CA ILE A 48 -12.70 5.12 7.51
C ILE A 48 -13.86 5.15 8.50
N ASP A 49 -15.02 5.65 8.10
CA ASP A 49 -16.23 5.63 8.90
C ASP A 49 -17.24 4.58 8.38
N SER A 50 -18.29 4.35 9.18
CA SER A 50 -19.29 3.34 8.88
C SER A 50 -20.15 3.64 7.64
N ALA A 51 -20.24 4.89 7.20
CA ALA A 51 -20.99 5.30 6.00
C ALA A 51 -20.21 5.02 4.72
N MET A 52 -18.87 4.93 4.79
CA MET A 52 -18.04 4.57 3.64
C MET A 52 -18.22 3.10 3.27
N PRO A 53 -18.24 2.75 1.96
CA PRO A 53 -18.36 1.36 1.52
C PRO A 53 -17.00 0.64 1.58
N VAL A 54 -16.22 0.87 2.63
CA VAL A 54 -14.88 0.33 2.83
C VAL A 54 -14.89 -0.61 4.03
N ARG A 55 -14.52 -1.87 3.80
CA ARG A 55 -14.37 -2.89 4.85
C ARG A 55 -13.08 -3.70 4.69
N GLY A 56 -12.24 -3.31 3.72
CA GLY A 56 -10.93 -3.92 3.51
C GLY A 56 -9.87 -2.87 3.24
N VAL A 57 -8.68 -3.08 3.81
CA VAL A 57 -7.45 -2.32 3.52
C VAL A 57 -6.35 -3.34 3.30
N ALA A 58 -5.57 -3.17 2.25
CA ALA A 58 -4.40 -4.00 1.99
C ALA A 58 -3.26 -3.18 1.41
N THR A 59 -2.04 -3.63 1.65
CA THR A 59 -0.84 -2.96 1.12
C THR A 59 0.08 -3.98 0.46
N SER A 60 0.44 -3.73 -0.80
CA SER A 60 1.40 -4.51 -1.58
C SER A 60 2.59 -3.64 -2.01
N GLY A 61 3.72 -4.26 -2.37
CA GLY A 61 4.93 -3.60 -2.84
C GLY A 61 6.10 -4.57 -2.93
N TRP A 62 7.18 -4.19 -3.65
CA TRP A 62 8.28 -5.10 -3.90
C TRP A 62 9.14 -5.44 -2.65
N ARG A 63 9.13 -4.55 -1.63
CA ARG A 63 9.82 -4.77 -0.35
C ARG A 63 8.94 -5.48 0.69
N GLY A 64 7.68 -5.72 0.36
CA GLY A 64 6.72 -6.39 1.23
C GLY A 64 6.97 -7.90 1.34
N ARG A 65 6.12 -8.56 2.12
CA ARG A 65 6.14 -10.02 2.27
C ARG A 65 5.68 -10.74 1.00
N SER A 66 4.84 -10.10 0.21
CA SER A 66 4.42 -10.56 -1.11
C SER A 66 5.48 -10.21 -2.15
N GLN A 67 5.72 -11.12 -3.07
CA GLN A 67 6.59 -10.87 -4.21
C GLN A 67 5.86 -9.99 -5.22
N SER A 68 6.53 -8.98 -5.80
CA SER A 68 5.97 -8.06 -6.80
C SER A 68 6.76 -8.06 -8.09
N LEU A 69 6.06 -7.86 -9.21
CA LEU A 69 6.66 -7.66 -10.53
C LEU A 69 7.01 -6.18 -10.76
N GLY A 70 6.40 -5.29 -9.98
CA GLY A 70 6.59 -3.84 -10.05
C GLY A 70 7.67 -3.33 -9.11
N ILE A 71 7.79 -2.01 -9.05
CA ILE A 71 8.81 -1.29 -8.27
C ILE A 71 8.22 -0.38 -7.18
N ALA A 72 6.91 -0.45 -6.95
CA ALA A 72 6.28 0.34 -5.88
C ALA A 72 6.86 -0.01 -4.51
N ASN A 73 7.26 0.98 -3.72
CA ASN A 73 7.60 0.77 -2.31
C ASN A 73 6.35 0.28 -1.56
N SER A 74 5.21 0.95 -1.80
CA SER A 74 3.92 0.49 -1.29
C SER A 74 2.78 0.96 -2.18
N VAL A 75 1.72 0.15 -2.22
CA VAL A 75 0.40 0.50 -2.76
C VAL A 75 -0.62 0.09 -1.73
N THR A 76 -1.25 1.08 -1.10
CA THR A 76 -2.32 0.86 -0.12
C THR A 76 -3.66 1.05 -0.81
N VAL A 77 -4.52 0.05 -0.72
CA VAL A 77 -5.85 0.03 -1.34
C VAL A 77 -6.93 -0.11 -0.29
N LEU A 78 -7.99 0.67 -0.45
CA LEU A 78 -9.25 0.58 0.27
C LEU A 78 -10.30 0.00 -0.65
N ALA A 79 -11.02 -1.04 -0.19
CA ALA A 79 -12.07 -1.69 -0.96
C ALA A 79 -13.23 -2.17 -0.06
N ARG A 80 -14.27 -2.72 -0.68
CA ARG A 80 -15.45 -3.24 0.03
C ARG A 80 -15.14 -4.46 0.91
N THR A 81 -14.09 -5.21 0.57
CA THR A 81 -13.64 -6.39 1.33
C THR A 81 -12.11 -6.44 1.36
N ALA A 82 -11.54 -7.14 2.35
CA ALA A 82 -10.08 -7.36 2.43
C ALA A 82 -9.55 -8.10 1.19
N ALA A 83 -10.26 -9.11 0.70
CA ALA A 83 -9.86 -9.86 -0.50
C ALA A 83 -9.83 -8.99 -1.76
N GLN A 84 -10.78 -8.06 -1.92
CA GLN A 84 -10.74 -7.09 -3.03
C GLN A 84 -9.58 -6.11 -2.87
N ALA A 85 -9.34 -5.64 -1.64
CA ALA A 85 -8.23 -4.73 -1.36
C ALA A 85 -6.88 -5.39 -1.68
N ASP A 86 -6.66 -6.63 -1.24
CA ASP A 86 -5.44 -7.40 -1.47
C ASP A 86 -5.20 -7.66 -2.96
N ALA A 87 -6.18 -8.19 -3.66
CA ALA A 87 -6.08 -8.42 -5.11
C ALA A 87 -5.79 -7.13 -5.89
N ALA A 88 -6.49 -6.03 -5.57
CA ALA A 88 -6.29 -4.74 -6.22
C ALA A 88 -4.92 -4.13 -5.87
N ALA A 89 -4.47 -4.22 -4.61
CA ALA A 89 -3.15 -3.73 -4.19
C ALA A 89 -2.03 -4.45 -4.96
N THR A 90 -2.13 -5.78 -5.10
CA THR A 90 -1.18 -6.58 -5.86
C THR A 90 -1.16 -6.20 -7.35
N ILE A 91 -2.32 -6.08 -7.99
CA ILE A 91 -2.42 -5.71 -9.41
C ILE A 91 -1.84 -4.31 -9.65
N VAL A 92 -2.18 -3.34 -8.82
CA VAL A 92 -1.69 -1.96 -8.95
C VAL A 92 -0.20 -1.88 -8.65
N ALA A 93 0.31 -2.57 -7.62
CA ALA A 93 1.73 -2.60 -7.29
C ALA A 93 2.57 -3.16 -8.44
N ASN A 94 2.09 -4.21 -9.12
CA ASN A 94 2.73 -4.78 -10.29
C ASN A 94 2.74 -3.82 -11.49
N ALA A 95 1.73 -2.95 -11.60
CA ALA A 95 1.64 -1.95 -12.67
C ALA A 95 2.53 -0.71 -12.44
N VAL A 96 2.94 -0.42 -11.20
CA VAL A 96 3.95 0.60 -10.92
C VAL A 96 5.30 0.08 -11.42
N ASN A 97 5.64 0.35 -12.67
CA ASN A 97 6.81 -0.24 -13.28
C ASN A 97 7.43 0.66 -14.35
N VAL A 98 8.70 0.43 -14.65
CA VAL A 98 9.44 1.09 -15.73
C VAL A 98 10.52 0.16 -16.28
N ALA A 99 10.82 0.28 -17.56
CA ALA A 99 11.94 -0.43 -18.16
C ALA A 99 13.26 0.28 -17.78
N ASP A 100 14.04 -0.35 -16.90
CA ASP A 100 15.39 0.07 -16.54
C ASP A 100 16.23 -1.19 -16.30
N ALA A 101 17.34 -1.33 -17.03
CA ALA A 101 18.20 -2.51 -16.96
C ALA A 101 18.88 -2.71 -15.59
N ARG A 102 18.89 -1.68 -14.75
CA ARG A 102 19.47 -1.74 -13.41
C ARG A 102 18.52 -2.36 -12.37
N ILE A 103 17.21 -2.45 -12.68
CA ILE A 103 16.24 -3.12 -11.80
C ILE A 103 16.52 -4.64 -11.87
N VAL A 104 16.84 -5.23 -10.73
CA VAL A 104 17.14 -6.64 -10.63
C VAL A 104 15.87 -7.45 -10.40
N ARG A 105 15.66 -8.45 -11.26
CA ARG A 105 14.57 -9.42 -11.12
C ARG A 105 15.11 -10.84 -11.12
N ARG A 106 14.48 -11.71 -10.33
CA ARG A 106 14.81 -13.14 -10.26
C ARG A 106 13.55 -13.98 -10.32
N PRO A 107 13.62 -15.23 -10.80
CA PRO A 107 12.52 -16.18 -10.68
C PRO A 107 12.03 -16.28 -9.23
N ALA A 108 10.72 -16.19 -9.02
CA ALA A 108 10.11 -16.13 -7.68
C ALA A 108 10.58 -17.28 -6.78
N ARG A 109 10.66 -18.52 -7.33
CA ARG A 109 11.15 -19.70 -6.63
C ARG A 109 12.61 -19.62 -6.17
N GLN A 110 13.43 -18.75 -6.74
CA GLN A 110 14.81 -18.50 -6.30
C GLN A 110 14.90 -17.47 -5.16
N VAL A 111 13.83 -16.72 -4.95
CA VAL A 111 13.70 -15.72 -3.86
C VAL A 111 13.02 -16.34 -2.65
N ARG A 112 12.01 -17.20 -2.89
CA ARG A 112 11.30 -17.96 -1.87
C ARG A 112 10.92 -19.34 -2.41
N ASP A 113 11.34 -20.39 -1.72
CA ASP A 113 11.17 -21.78 -2.16
C ASP A 113 9.69 -22.19 -2.26
N ASP A 114 8.83 -21.61 -1.42
CA ASP A 114 7.39 -21.86 -1.34
C ASP A 114 6.53 -20.94 -2.23
N SER A 115 7.14 -20.26 -3.20
CA SER A 115 6.42 -19.32 -4.04
C SER A 115 5.59 -20.00 -5.13
N ASP A 116 4.28 -19.72 -5.14
CA ASP A 116 3.35 -20.17 -6.18
C ASP A 116 3.62 -19.53 -7.55
N LEU A 117 4.42 -18.45 -7.60
CA LEU A 117 4.78 -17.74 -8.83
C LEU A 117 5.85 -18.47 -9.66
N GLY A 118 6.50 -19.49 -9.11
CA GLY A 118 7.41 -20.37 -9.83
C GLY A 118 8.55 -19.62 -10.53
N ALA A 119 8.58 -19.66 -11.86
CA ALA A 119 9.62 -19.03 -12.69
C ALA A 119 9.35 -17.58 -13.06
N ILE A 120 8.22 -17.00 -12.66
CA ILE A 120 7.88 -15.59 -12.95
C ILE A 120 8.94 -14.69 -12.32
N PRO A 121 9.53 -13.74 -13.08
CA PRO A 121 10.52 -12.81 -12.55
C PRO A 121 9.87 -11.80 -11.61
N VAL A 122 10.34 -11.77 -10.35
CA VAL A 122 9.90 -10.79 -9.34
C VAL A 122 11.02 -9.81 -9.03
N THR A 123 10.67 -8.61 -8.63
CA THR A 123 11.61 -7.55 -8.29
C THR A 123 12.31 -7.86 -6.97
N VAL A 124 13.64 -7.82 -6.97
CA VAL A 124 14.47 -8.09 -5.79
C VAL A 124 15.37 -6.91 -5.41
N ASP A 125 15.65 -6.01 -6.37
CA ASP A 125 16.36 -4.77 -6.09
C ASP A 125 15.97 -3.67 -7.08
N VAL A 126 15.81 -2.45 -6.56
CA VAL A 126 15.50 -1.26 -7.33
C VAL A 126 16.50 -0.17 -6.93
N PRO A 127 17.44 0.21 -7.81
CA PRO A 127 18.39 1.28 -7.53
C PRO A 127 17.68 2.63 -7.52
N ALA A 128 18.38 3.68 -7.11
CA ALA A 128 17.90 5.05 -7.25
C ALA A 128 17.63 5.34 -8.74
N LEU A 129 16.40 5.68 -9.06
CA LEU A 129 15.93 6.04 -10.39
C LEU A 129 15.86 7.55 -10.52
N SER A 130 15.84 8.05 -11.77
CA SER A 130 15.53 9.46 -11.99
C SER A 130 14.09 9.78 -11.58
N GLU A 131 13.85 11.01 -11.14
CA GLU A 131 12.51 11.47 -10.77
C GLU A 131 11.49 11.26 -11.90
N GLU A 132 11.91 11.43 -13.15
CA GLU A 132 11.08 11.20 -14.31
C GLU A 132 10.70 9.71 -14.47
N SER A 133 11.64 8.79 -14.24
CA SER A 133 11.37 7.35 -14.27
C SER A 133 10.41 6.93 -13.17
N VAL A 134 10.59 7.45 -11.95
CA VAL A 134 9.67 7.21 -10.83
C VAL A 134 8.27 7.73 -11.16
N ARG A 135 8.16 8.95 -11.71
CA ARG A 135 6.89 9.55 -12.11
C ARG A 135 6.17 8.73 -13.19
N ARG A 136 6.91 8.24 -14.20
CA ARG A 136 6.35 7.37 -15.23
C ARG A 136 5.83 6.05 -14.65
N ALA A 137 6.60 5.42 -13.78
CA ALA A 137 6.17 4.19 -13.10
C ALA A 137 4.89 4.41 -12.28
N LEU A 138 4.87 5.47 -11.46
CA LEU A 138 3.68 5.84 -10.67
C LEU A 138 2.47 6.15 -11.53
N HIS A 139 2.67 6.82 -12.68
CA HIS A 139 1.59 7.11 -13.61
C HIS A 139 0.96 5.83 -14.20
N GLN A 140 1.74 4.82 -14.56
CA GLN A 140 1.23 3.53 -15.01
C GLN A 140 0.41 2.83 -13.92
N GLY A 141 0.92 2.82 -12.69
CA GLY A 141 0.19 2.28 -11.55
C GLY A 141 -1.11 3.04 -11.27
N LEU A 142 -1.07 4.39 -11.36
CA LEU A 142 -2.25 5.23 -11.17
C LEU A 142 -3.32 4.96 -12.23
N GLN A 143 -2.95 4.83 -13.49
CA GLN A 143 -3.88 4.46 -14.56
C GLN A 143 -4.57 3.13 -14.25
N LYS A 144 -3.80 2.12 -13.82
CA LYS A 144 -4.35 0.82 -13.43
C LYS A 144 -5.30 0.93 -12.23
N ALA A 145 -4.94 1.73 -11.23
CA ALA A 145 -5.80 1.98 -10.08
C ALA A 145 -7.12 2.67 -10.47
N GLN A 146 -7.07 3.64 -11.38
CA GLN A 146 -8.25 4.34 -11.90
C GLN A 146 -9.18 3.41 -12.70
N GLU A 147 -8.63 2.49 -13.50
CA GLU A 147 -9.41 1.46 -14.19
C GLU A 147 -10.17 0.56 -13.18
N LEU A 148 -9.47 0.09 -12.14
CA LEU A 148 -10.09 -0.73 -11.09
C LEU A 148 -11.11 0.06 -10.27
N GLN A 149 -10.85 1.34 -10.01
CA GLN A 149 -11.80 2.23 -9.33
C GLN A 149 -13.06 2.44 -10.16
N SER A 150 -12.92 2.69 -11.45
CA SER A 150 -14.05 2.87 -12.38
C SER A 150 -14.90 1.61 -12.48
N SER A 151 -14.28 0.43 -12.35
CA SER A 151 -14.96 -0.87 -12.31
C SER A 151 -15.55 -1.23 -10.94
N GLY A 152 -15.39 -0.37 -9.93
CA GLY A 152 -15.90 -0.60 -8.57
C GLY A 152 -15.13 -1.67 -7.78
N LEU A 153 -13.94 -2.08 -8.25
CA LEU A 153 -13.11 -3.10 -7.61
C LEU A 153 -12.24 -2.53 -6.48
N LEU A 154 -11.96 -1.24 -6.50
CA LEU A 154 -11.38 -0.52 -5.37
C LEU A 154 -12.12 0.80 -5.15
N TRP A 155 -12.02 1.34 -3.93
CA TRP A 155 -12.62 2.61 -3.56
C TRP A 155 -11.59 3.75 -3.61
N PHE A 156 -10.36 3.48 -3.15
CA PHE A 156 -9.26 4.43 -3.12
C PHE A 156 -7.92 3.68 -3.18
N ALA A 157 -6.92 4.26 -3.80
CA ALA A 157 -5.55 3.75 -3.80
C ALA A 157 -4.54 4.89 -3.60
N LEU A 158 -3.55 4.65 -2.72
CA LEU A 158 -2.37 5.48 -2.53
C LEU A 158 -1.14 4.68 -2.93
N LEU A 159 -0.34 5.22 -3.85
CA LEU A 159 0.84 4.60 -4.41
C LEU A 159 2.08 5.38 -4.01
N ALA A 160 3.12 4.70 -3.58
CA ALA A 160 4.41 5.29 -3.22
C ALA A 160 5.56 4.60 -3.95
N CYS A 161 6.50 5.38 -4.46
CA CYS A 161 7.72 4.90 -5.09
C CYS A 161 8.84 5.92 -4.87
N GLN A 162 9.91 5.50 -4.21
CA GLN A 162 11.13 6.31 -3.97
C GLN A 162 10.84 7.75 -3.51
N GLY A 163 9.98 7.91 -2.50
CA GLY A 163 9.64 9.20 -1.90
C GLY A 163 8.62 10.04 -2.67
N GLN A 164 8.15 9.59 -3.84
CA GLN A 164 7.06 10.21 -4.57
C GLN A 164 5.74 9.46 -4.33
N PHE A 165 4.64 10.21 -4.31
CA PHE A 165 3.31 9.69 -4.00
C PHE A 165 2.30 10.15 -5.04
N VAL A 166 1.38 9.26 -5.41
CA VAL A 166 0.18 9.57 -6.19
C VAL A 166 -1.01 8.80 -5.62
N ALA A 167 -2.22 9.33 -5.80
CA ALA A 167 -3.44 8.68 -5.35
C ALA A 167 -4.54 8.79 -6.39
N THR A 168 -5.47 7.85 -6.37
CA THR A 168 -6.72 7.99 -7.11
C THR A 168 -7.54 9.14 -6.53
N SER A 169 -8.48 9.69 -7.33
CA SER A 169 -9.40 10.70 -6.81
C SER A 169 -10.17 10.16 -5.62
N ALA A 170 -10.11 10.87 -4.49
CA ALA A 170 -10.93 10.53 -3.35
C ALA A 170 -12.39 10.84 -3.69
N PRO A 171 -13.35 9.91 -3.49
CA PRO A 171 -14.75 10.29 -3.45
C PRO A 171 -14.95 11.39 -2.40
N GLN A 172 -15.93 12.28 -2.60
CA GLN A 172 -16.15 13.53 -1.82
C GLN A 172 -16.14 13.42 -0.28
N ALA A 173 -16.07 12.20 0.26
CA ALA A 173 -16.00 11.92 1.70
C ALA A 173 -14.59 12.09 2.33
N LEU A 174 -13.52 12.20 1.51
CA LEU A 174 -12.17 12.50 2.00
C LEU A 174 -11.84 13.96 1.64
N THR A 175 -12.09 14.87 2.57
CA THR A 175 -11.65 16.26 2.40
C THR A 175 -10.12 16.33 2.45
N GLY A 176 -9.52 16.89 1.41
CA GLY A 176 -8.10 16.84 1.06
C GLY A 176 -7.08 17.49 2.01
N ALA A 177 -7.39 17.63 3.30
CA ALA A 177 -6.49 18.24 4.30
C ALA A 177 -5.78 17.19 5.20
N GLU A 178 -6.22 15.93 5.21
CA GLU A 178 -5.69 14.90 6.11
C GLU A 178 -4.71 13.91 5.45
N LEU A 179 -4.53 14.00 4.14
CA LEU A 179 -3.78 12.99 3.38
C LEU A 179 -2.26 13.17 3.35
N LEU A 180 -1.70 14.32 3.73
CA LEU A 180 -0.28 14.61 3.56
C LEU A 180 0.31 15.53 4.64
N ARG A 181 0.21 15.17 5.91
CA ARG A 181 1.07 15.77 6.95
C ARG A 181 1.59 14.67 7.85
N GLY A 182 2.92 14.59 8.01
CA GLY A 182 3.56 13.74 9.01
C GLY A 182 2.95 13.99 10.38
N VAL A 183 2.15 13.05 10.86
CA VAL A 183 1.52 13.10 12.17
C VAL A 183 2.35 12.24 13.10
N VAL A 184 2.87 12.86 14.16
CA VAL A 184 3.44 12.13 15.28
C VAL A 184 2.29 11.45 16.00
N VAL A 185 2.23 10.13 15.93
CA VAL A 185 1.27 9.34 16.72
C VAL A 185 1.93 9.04 18.05
N GLU A 186 1.45 9.66 19.12
CA GLU A 186 1.69 9.14 20.46
C GLU A 186 1.04 7.76 20.54
N SER A 187 1.88 6.73 20.69
CA SER A 187 1.45 5.35 20.68
C SER A 187 0.80 4.98 22.00
N GLU A 188 -0.51 4.89 22.04
CA GLU A 188 -1.12 3.83 22.86
C GLU A 188 -0.92 2.51 22.10
N VAL A 189 0.26 1.95 22.20
CA VAL A 189 0.58 0.63 21.65
C VAL A 189 -0.06 -0.42 22.54
N GLY A 190 -1.28 -0.79 22.21
CA GLY A 190 -1.75 -2.13 22.53
C GLY A 190 -0.93 -3.10 21.69
N SER A 191 -0.09 -3.92 22.34
CA SER A 191 0.75 -4.91 21.69
C SER A 191 -0.08 -5.83 20.81
N VAL A 192 0.20 -5.82 19.50
CA VAL A 192 -0.27 -6.85 18.58
C VAL A 192 0.94 -7.35 17.80
N PHE A 193 1.76 -8.15 18.48
CA PHE A 193 2.63 -9.11 17.84
C PHE A 193 2.27 -10.47 18.44
N ALA A 194 1.61 -11.27 17.67
CA ALA A 194 1.53 -12.71 17.79
C ALA A 194 1.83 -13.27 16.40
#